data_5d5927498c2387bd7c6ce40e8a13e2c1
#
_entry.id   5d5927498c2387bd7c6ce40e8a13e2c1
#
_cell.length_a   1.000
_cell.length_b   1.000
_cell.length_c   1.000
_cell.angle_alpha   90.00
_cell.angle_beta   90.00
_cell.angle_gamma   90.00
#
_symmetry.space_group_name_H-M   'P 1'
#
loop_
_entity.id
_entity.type
_entity.pdbx_description
1 polymer ?
#
loop_
_entity_poly.entity_id
_entity_poly.type
_entity_poly.pdbx_seq_one_letter_code
_entity_poly.pdbx_strand_id
1 'polypeptide(L)'
;MRILIFQTLEFTVLIPGMLLAYLPVRSSLKQTPKKLAVWMLPLLIICSCFCGFACYRFHLSTRSVLLPLLFVLLVLYHGTLLISLWKSVSIFLAVCAVFSCFNSLSRAASAMLNFGSEHLAFSGFSTFGILYNFFCILFVLLIWYPASHSVKEMVEDENLAQTWYVFWILPVLVIGLNLALIPKYNTILHTQRFLRGYIVIVYALLLILALFYSMFLMMANILNKNKKLQQENLFLSVQQERYENLRSAIEEARQARHDIRHHFLQLSAMAKDGDLEKIKEYLKNAIDKIPTLDYHFCENHSVDNVIGYYYALAQKEEIPFDARVDLPKELSVDEMDLCLILSNLLENALEASRKTTAAQQQISLEIYQHSASILLIRVENNFDGTIKEKNHLFHSTKRKGLGIGTQSVRRMAEKNDGSCNFTYEDGVFTAKVMLRADL
;
A
#
# COMPACT_ATOMS: atom_id res chain seq x y z
N MET A 1 -11.16 -22.83 51.51
CA MET A 1 -11.27 -23.44 50.17
C MET A 1 -12.25 -22.69 49.26
N ARG A 2 -13.51 -22.42 49.65
CA ARG A 2 -14.49 -21.68 48.78
C ARG A 2 -14.01 -20.29 48.36
N ILE A 3 -13.45 -19.47 49.25
CA ILE A 3 -12.95 -18.11 48.93
C ILE A 3 -11.84 -18.18 47.89
N LEU A 4 -10.92 -19.13 47.99
CA LEU A 4 -9.85 -19.34 47.01
C LEU A 4 -10.41 -19.64 45.62
N ILE A 5 -11.42 -20.54 45.51
CA ILE A 5 -12.07 -20.87 44.25
C ILE A 5 -12.71 -19.64 43.63
N PHE A 6 -13.36 -18.77 44.41
CA PHE A 6 -14.01 -17.58 43.91
C PHE A 6 -13.01 -16.52 43.47
N GLN A 7 -11.92 -16.33 44.18
CA GLN A 7 -10.84 -15.41 43.74
C GLN A 7 -10.15 -15.92 42.46
N THR A 8 -9.90 -17.23 42.35
CA THR A 8 -9.36 -17.78 41.08
C THR A 8 -10.32 -17.60 39.92
N LEU A 9 -11.63 -17.73 40.12
CA LEU A 9 -12.65 -17.54 39.12
C LEU A 9 -12.67 -16.10 38.51
N GLU A 10 -12.31 -15.09 39.31
CA GLU A 10 -12.18 -13.71 38.79
C GLU A 10 -11.05 -13.57 37.79
N PHE A 11 -9.95 -14.33 37.91
CA PHE A 11 -8.82 -14.29 36.98
C PHE A 11 -8.99 -15.20 35.75
N THR A 12 -9.92 -16.16 35.77
CA THR A 12 -10.16 -17.02 34.57
C THR A 12 -10.64 -16.24 33.35
N VAL A 13 -11.17 -15.03 33.55
CA VAL A 13 -11.54 -14.08 32.47
C VAL A 13 -10.37 -13.72 31.55
N LEU A 14 -9.13 -13.88 32.00
CA LEU A 14 -7.95 -13.69 31.17
C LEU A 14 -7.94 -14.62 29.96
N ILE A 15 -8.54 -15.82 30.06
CA ILE A 15 -8.60 -16.80 28.97
C ILE A 15 -9.47 -16.28 27.81
N PRO A 16 -10.77 -15.94 27.99
CA PRO A 16 -11.57 -15.36 26.92
C PRO A 16 -11.05 -13.99 26.45
N GLY A 17 -10.41 -13.20 27.34
CA GLY A 17 -9.81 -11.92 26.97
C GLY A 17 -8.64 -12.09 25.99
N MET A 18 -7.70 -12.98 26.30
CA MET A 18 -6.60 -13.28 25.39
C MET A 18 -7.07 -13.94 24.09
N LEU A 19 -8.05 -14.84 24.15
CA LEU A 19 -8.65 -15.41 22.95
C LEU A 19 -9.19 -14.33 22.03
N LEU A 20 -9.96 -13.36 22.57
CA LEU A 20 -10.51 -12.26 21.79
C LEU A 20 -9.42 -11.35 21.22
N ALA A 21 -8.35 -11.08 21.97
CA ALA A 21 -7.24 -10.27 21.52
C ALA A 21 -6.47 -10.93 20.34
N TYR A 22 -6.35 -12.27 20.33
CA TYR A 22 -5.66 -12.99 19.26
C TYR A 22 -6.50 -13.22 17.99
N LEU A 23 -7.83 -13.12 18.07
CA LEU A 23 -8.70 -13.37 16.91
C LEU A 23 -8.37 -12.48 15.69
N PRO A 24 -8.26 -11.15 15.83
CA PRO A 24 -8.01 -10.27 14.68
C PRO A 24 -6.58 -10.34 14.13
N VAL A 25 -5.63 -10.84 14.93
CA VAL A 25 -4.19 -10.87 14.58
C VAL A 25 -3.69 -12.27 14.25
N ARG A 26 -4.60 -13.21 14.02
CA ARG A 26 -4.27 -14.63 13.79
C ARG A 26 -3.32 -14.87 12.62
N SER A 27 -3.39 -14.06 11.56
CA SER A 27 -2.50 -14.13 10.39
C SER A 27 -1.11 -13.59 10.65
N SER A 28 -0.95 -12.72 11.66
CA SER A 28 0.31 -12.02 11.99
C SER A 28 1.04 -12.62 13.19
N LEU A 29 0.79 -13.88 13.50
CA LEU A 29 1.45 -14.61 14.58
C LEU A 29 2.86 -15.05 14.15
N LYS A 30 3.85 -14.92 15.05
CA LYS A 30 5.21 -15.49 14.86
C LYS A 30 5.22 -17.01 14.86
N GLN A 31 4.20 -17.64 15.46
CA GLN A 31 4.08 -19.08 15.61
C GLN A 31 2.70 -19.54 15.13
N THR A 32 2.58 -20.83 14.79
CA THR A 32 1.26 -21.39 14.44
C THR A 32 0.28 -21.25 15.62
N PRO A 33 -1.02 -20.99 15.35
CA PRO A 33 -2.01 -20.85 16.43
C PRO A 33 -2.08 -22.04 17.37
N LYS A 34 -1.84 -23.27 16.85
CA LYS A 34 -1.80 -24.50 17.66
C LYS A 34 -0.63 -24.48 18.65
N LYS A 35 0.57 -24.12 18.22
CA LYS A 35 1.76 -24.03 19.09
C LYS A 35 1.55 -22.93 20.15
N LEU A 36 1.01 -21.79 19.76
CA LEU A 36 0.71 -20.69 20.70
C LEU A 36 -0.28 -21.17 21.78
N ALA A 37 -1.37 -21.84 21.41
CA ALA A 37 -2.37 -22.32 22.34
C ALA A 37 -1.81 -23.34 23.34
N VAL A 38 -0.90 -24.23 22.91
CA VAL A 38 -0.31 -25.29 23.75
C VAL A 38 0.44 -24.73 24.96
N TRP A 39 1.15 -23.62 24.84
CA TRP A 39 1.88 -23.05 25.99
C TRP A 39 1.14 -21.87 26.64
N MET A 40 0.36 -21.08 25.89
CA MET A 40 -0.34 -19.93 26.42
C MET A 40 -1.52 -20.31 27.32
N LEU A 41 -2.31 -21.34 26.94
CA LEU A 41 -3.44 -21.78 27.75
C LEU A 41 -3.03 -22.29 29.16
N PRO A 42 -2.04 -23.20 29.30
CA PRO A 42 -1.53 -23.58 30.61
C PRO A 42 -0.96 -22.40 31.41
N LEU A 43 -0.25 -21.48 30.73
CA LEU A 43 0.28 -20.27 31.36
C LEU A 43 -0.85 -19.42 31.98
N LEU A 44 -1.92 -19.15 31.22
CA LEU A 44 -3.07 -18.38 31.73
C LEU A 44 -3.79 -19.06 32.89
N ILE A 45 -3.93 -20.39 32.86
CA ILE A 45 -4.51 -21.16 33.93
C ILE A 45 -3.63 -21.07 35.21
N ILE A 46 -2.32 -21.29 35.06
CA ILE A 46 -1.37 -21.19 36.19
C ILE A 46 -1.36 -19.77 36.74
N CYS A 47 -1.31 -18.73 35.91
CA CYS A 47 -1.40 -17.34 36.34
C CYS A 47 -2.70 -17.07 37.08
N SER A 48 -3.84 -17.54 36.58
CA SER A 48 -5.14 -17.37 37.25
C SER A 48 -5.17 -18.02 38.63
N CYS A 49 -4.67 -19.25 38.75
CA CYS A 49 -4.57 -19.96 40.03
C CYS A 49 -3.59 -19.28 41.01
N PHE A 50 -2.41 -18.88 40.52
CA PHE A 50 -1.39 -18.20 41.31
C PHE A 50 -1.88 -16.85 41.83
N CYS A 51 -2.49 -16.03 40.97
CA CYS A 51 -3.03 -14.73 41.37
C CYS A 51 -4.19 -14.86 42.35
N GLY A 52 -5.09 -15.85 42.15
CA GLY A 52 -6.15 -16.17 43.09
C GLY A 52 -5.60 -16.60 44.46
N PHE A 53 -4.56 -17.45 44.46
CA PHE A 53 -3.87 -17.86 45.68
C PHE A 53 -3.17 -16.67 46.37
N ALA A 54 -2.49 -15.80 45.65
CA ALA A 54 -1.84 -14.62 46.17
C ALA A 54 -2.84 -13.66 46.83
N CYS A 55 -3.97 -13.38 46.16
CA CYS A 55 -5.05 -12.58 46.75
C CYS A 55 -5.60 -13.19 48.03
N TYR A 56 -5.80 -14.51 48.03
CA TYR A 56 -6.26 -15.22 49.23
C TYR A 56 -5.25 -15.18 50.37
N ARG A 57 -3.96 -15.48 50.11
CA ARG A 57 -2.92 -15.63 51.12
C ARG A 57 -2.48 -14.31 51.76
N PHE A 58 -2.38 -13.26 50.90
CA PHE A 58 -1.86 -11.94 51.29
C PHE A 58 -2.96 -10.89 51.49
N HIS A 59 -4.23 -11.25 51.39
CA HIS A 59 -5.39 -10.35 51.49
C HIS A 59 -5.30 -9.15 50.53
N LEU A 60 -4.68 -9.37 49.35
CA LEU A 60 -4.52 -8.32 48.34
C LEU A 60 -5.83 -8.09 47.60
N SER A 61 -6.05 -6.84 47.16
CA SER A 61 -7.17 -6.56 46.26
C SER A 61 -6.93 -7.17 44.90
N THR A 62 -7.95 -7.74 44.25
CA THR A 62 -7.86 -8.30 42.89
C THR A 62 -7.27 -7.28 41.90
N ARG A 63 -7.55 -5.97 42.09
CA ARG A 63 -7.05 -4.90 41.23
C ARG A 63 -5.54 -4.72 41.32
N SER A 64 -4.99 -4.76 42.56
CA SER A 64 -3.55 -4.58 42.79
C SER A 64 -2.71 -5.67 42.12
N VAL A 65 -3.30 -6.86 41.93
CA VAL A 65 -2.65 -8.01 41.28
C VAL A 65 -2.94 -8.02 39.78
N LEU A 66 -4.16 -7.66 39.36
CA LEU A 66 -4.58 -7.71 37.96
C LEU A 66 -3.85 -6.69 37.09
N LEU A 67 -3.66 -5.44 37.54
CA LEU A 67 -3.03 -4.39 36.73
C LEU A 67 -1.59 -4.71 36.34
N PRO A 68 -0.68 -5.12 37.27
CA PRO A 68 0.66 -5.56 36.86
C PRO A 68 0.64 -6.79 35.94
N LEU A 69 -0.28 -7.73 36.19
CA LEU A 69 -0.42 -8.92 35.36
C LEU A 69 -0.84 -8.59 33.93
N LEU A 70 -1.79 -7.67 33.73
CA LEU A 70 -2.20 -7.21 32.42
C LEU A 70 -1.05 -6.56 31.64
N PHE A 71 -0.17 -5.82 32.31
CA PHE A 71 1.02 -5.26 31.69
C PHE A 71 1.98 -6.35 31.21
N VAL A 72 2.24 -7.37 32.05
CA VAL A 72 3.07 -8.52 31.65
C VAL A 72 2.45 -9.27 30.46
N LEU A 73 1.13 -9.49 30.50
CA LEU A 73 0.40 -10.14 29.39
C LEU A 73 0.43 -9.31 28.10
N LEU A 74 0.38 -7.98 28.19
CA LEU A 74 0.53 -7.10 27.02
C LEU A 74 1.92 -7.27 26.38
N VAL A 75 2.98 -7.31 27.18
CA VAL A 75 4.36 -7.51 26.67
C VAL A 75 4.48 -8.89 26.01
N LEU A 76 3.96 -9.94 26.64
CA LEU A 76 3.94 -11.28 26.08
C LEU A 76 3.11 -11.34 24.79
N TYR A 77 1.93 -10.73 24.77
CA TYR A 77 1.07 -10.64 23.60
C TYR A 77 1.79 -9.98 22.42
N HIS A 78 2.37 -8.80 22.62
CA HIS A 78 3.14 -8.12 21.56
C HIS A 78 4.34 -8.97 21.10
N GLY A 79 5.05 -9.63 22.04
CA GLY A 79 6.21 -10.48 21.72
C GLY A 79 5.90 -11.66 20.79
N THR A 80 4.64 -12.13 20.78
CA THR A 80 4.18 -13.23 19.90
C THR A 80 3.72 -12.77 18.51
N LEU A 81 3.66 -11.47 18.24
CA LEU A 81 3.08 -10.87 17.03
C LEU A 81 4.14 -10.24 16.12
N LEU A 82 3.84 -10.17 14.82
CA LEU A 82 4.63 -9.49 13.77
C LEU A 82 4.08 -8.09 13.42
N ILE A 83 3.14 -7.57 14.21
CA ILE A 83 2.51 -6.26 13.99
C ILE A 83 3.20 -5.15 14.80
N SER A 84 2.93 -3.88 14.42
CA SER A 84 3.43 -2.72 15.15
C SER A 84 2.93 -2.68 16.61
N LEU A 85 3.72 -2.07 17.49
CA LEU A 85 3.38 -1.91 18.92
C LEU A 85 2.01 -1.24 19.08
N TRP A 86 1.72 -0.19 18.32
CA TRP A 86 0.48 0.55 18.40
C TRP A 86 -0.76 -0.28 18.04
N LYS A 87 -0.68 -1.15 17.04
CA LYS A 87 -1.76 -2.09 16.68
C LYS A 87 -2.02 -3.07 17.83
N SER A 88 -0.97 -3.69 18.37
CA SER A 88 -1.10 -4.67 19.46
C SER A 88 -1.62 -4.05 20.76
N VAL A 89 -1.08 -2.88 21.16
CA VAL A 89 -1.52 -2.15 22.35
C VAL A 89 -2.99 -1.75 22.22
N SER A 90 -3.40 -1.19 21.08
CA SER A 90 -4.77 -0.75 20.86
C SER A 90 -5.78 -1.88 20.95
N ILE A 91 -5.50 -3.03 20.33
CA ILE A 91 -6.37 -4.21 20.36
C ILE A 91 -6.48 -4.75 21.79
N PHE A 92 -5.36 -4.90 22.47
CA PHE A 92 -5.34 -5.41 23.84
C PHE A 92 -6.11 -4.50 24.81
N LEU A 93 -5.88 -3.19 24.74
CA LEU A 93 -6.58 -2.20 25.58
C LEU A 93 -8.07 -2.13 25.25
N ALA A 94 -8.46 -2.33 23.98
CA ALA A 94 -9.86 -2.40 23.57
C ALA A 94 -10.60 -3.55 24.30
N VAL A 95 -9.99 -4.73 24.32
CA VAL A 95 -10.54 -5.89 25.06
C VAL A 95 -10.59 -5.60 26.55
N CYS A 96 -9.53 -5.03 27.14
CA CYS A 96 -9.49 -4.66 28.55
C CYS A 96 -10.59 -3.64 28.91
N ALA A 97 -10.86 -2.64 28.05
CA ALA A 97 -11.89 -1.63 28.30
C ALA A 97 -13.29 -2.25 28.36
N VAL A 98 -13.64 -3.10 27.41
CA VAL A 98 -14.94 -3.78 27.39
C VAL A 98 -15.07 -4.72 28.60
N PHE A 99 -14.04 -5.49 28.91
CA PHE A 99 -14.05 -6.41 30.03
C PHE A 99 -14.10 -5.69 31.38
N SER A 100 -13.49 -4.50 31.49
CA SER A 100 -13.62 -3.67 32.68
C SER A 100 -15.07 -3.21 32.93
N CYS A 101 -15.80 -2.89 31.83
CA CYS A 101 -17.22 -2.56 31.94
C CYS A 101 -18.07 -3.78 32.34
N PHE A 102 -17.77 -4.98 31.84
CA PHE A 102 -18.44 -6.21 32.26
C PHE A 102 -18.14 -6.56 33.73
N ASN A 103 -16.93 -6.28 34.19
CA ASN A 103 -16.62 -6.39 35.62
C ASN A 103 -17.57 -5.53 36.47
N SER A 104 -17.75 -4.27 36.10
CA SER A 104 -18.65 -3.35 36.77
C SER A 104 -20.12 -3.75 36.69
N LEU A 105 -20.55 -4.21 35.52
CA LEU A 105 -21.91 -4.71 35.29
C LEU A 105 -22.19 -5.96 36.14
N SER A 106 -21.23 -6.89 36.22
CA SER A 106 -21.34 -8.11 37.02
C SER A 106 -21.40 -7.81 38.52
N ARG A 107 -20.70 -6.76 39.01
CA ARG A 107 -20.80 -6.27 40.39
C ARG A 107 -22.18 -5.72 40.67
N ALA A 108 -22.71 -4.90 39.76
CA ALA A 108 -24.07 -4.36 39.89
C ALA A 108 -25.14 -5.47 39.89
N ALA A 109 -25.03 -6.42 38.97
CA ALA A 109 -25.95 -7.55 38.87
C ALA A 109 -25.88 -8.45 40.13
N SER A 110 -24.69 -8.73 40.62
CA SER A 110 -24.52 -9.47 41.88
C SER A 110 -25.12 -8.74 43.07
N ALA A 111 -24.96 -7.42 43.15
CA ALA A 111 -25.58 -6.61 44.22
C ALA A 111 -27.13 -6.63 44.14
N MET A 112 -27.69 -6.63 42.90
CA MET A 112 -29.16 -6.76 42.73
C MET A 112 -29.69 -8.11 43.17
N LEU A 113 -29.01 -9.21 42.79
CA LEU A 113 -29.42 -10.56 43.12
C LEU A 113 -29.36 -10.86 44.64
N ASN A 114 -28.43 -10.23 45.35
CA ASN A 114 -28.21 -10.42 46.78
C ASN A 114 -28.86 -9.31 47.65
N PHE A 115 -29.73 -8.51 47.06
CA PHE A 115 -30.41 -7.41 47.76
C PHE A 115 -31.37 -7.97 48.83
N GLY A 116 -31.16 -7.64 50.12
CA GLY A 116 -32.02 -8.06 51.22
C GLY A 116 -31.60 -9.35 51.95
N SER A 117 -30.50 -9.98 51.61
CA SER A 117 -29.98 -11.14 52.31
C SER A 117 -28.89 -10.73 53.30
N GLU A 118 -29.23 -10.56 54.58
CA GLU A 118 -28.27 -10.17 55.65
C GLU A 118 -27.17 -11.22 55.93
N HIS A 119 -27.33 -12.47 55.50
CA HIS A 119 -26.39 -13.56 55.78
C HIS A 119 -25.35 -13.86 54.69
N LEU A 120 -25.19 -13.03 53.67
CA LEU A 120 -24.53 -13.47 52.43
C LEU A 120 -23.41 -12.54 51.90
N ALA A 121 -22.59 -11.98 52.79
CA ALA A 121 -21.27 -11.46 52.34
C ALA A 121 -20.46 -12.52 51.55
N PHE A 122 -20.73 -13.80 51.79
CA PHE A 122 -20.07 -14.95 51.17
C PHE A 122 -20.69 -15.38 49.82
N SER A 123 -22.00 -15.24 49.64
CA SER A 123 -22.67 -15.64 48.37
C SER A 123 -22.49 -14.61 47.28
N GLY A 124 -22.33 -13.35 47.65
CA GLY A 124 -22.09 -12.26 46.67
C GLY A 124 -20.82 -12.42 45.88
N PHE A 125 -19.76 -12.99 46.44
CA PHE A 125 -18.51 -13.25 45.72
C PHE A 125 -18.65 -14.37 44.67
N SER A 126 -19.47 -15.39 44.93
CA SER A 126 -19.65 -16.50 43.99
C SER A 126 -20.44 -16.10 42.75
N THR A 127 -21.51 -15.36 42.92
CA THR A 127 -22.39 -14.89 41.85
C THR A 127 -21.68 -13.88 40.95
N PHE A 128 -20.86 -13.00 41.50
CA PHE A 128 -20.08 -12.03 40.74
C PHE A 128 -19.12 -12.68 39.77
N GLY A 129 -18.26 -13.60 40.22
CA GLY A 129 -17.27 -14.25 39.34
C GLY A 129 -17.91 -15.08 38.21
N ILE A 130 -19.04 -15.75 38.50
CA ILE A 130 -19.81 -16.50 37.52
C ILE A 130 -20.40 -15.54 36.45
N LEU A 131 -21.07 -14.49 36.89
CA LEU A 131 -21.68 -13.50 36.00
C LEU A 131 -20.63 -12.80 35.13
N TYR A 132 -19.47 -12.49 35.68
CA TYR A 132 -18.39 -11.84 34.94
C TYR A 132 -17.86 -12.73 33.82
N ASN A 133 -17.56 -14.01 34.11
CA ASN A 133 -17.16 -14.95 33.09
C ASN A 133 -18.26 -15.17 32.05
N PHE A 134 -19.52 -15.27 32.46
CA PHE A 134 -20.66 -15.41 31.58
C PHE A 134 -20.74 -14.26 30.54
N PHE A 135 -20.71 -13.01 31.01
CA PHE A 135 -20.75 -11.83 30.12
C PHE A 135 -19.56 -11.78 29.18
N CYS A 136 -18.36 -12.10 29.66
CA CYS A 136 -17.15 -12.10 28.81
C CYS A 136 -17.20 -13.19 27.74
N ILE A 137 -17.61 -14.41 28.09
CA ILE A 137 -17.74 -15.52 27.13
C ILE A 137 -18.84 -15.21 26.10
N LEU A 138 -20.01 -14.73 26.56
CA LEU A 138 -21.10 -14.35 25.68
C LEU A 138 -20.65 -13.27 24.68
N PHE A 139 -19.91 -12.28 25.15
CA PHE A 139 -19.38 -11.22 24.29
C PHE A 139 -18.38 -11.75 23.27
N VAL A 140 -17.47 -12.65 23.67
CA VAL A 140 -16.53 -13.29 22.73
C VAL A 140 -17.28 -14.04 21.61
N LEU A 141 -18.35 -14.77 21.96
CA LEU A 141 -19.16 -15.48 20.98
C LEU A 141 -19.87 -14.53 20.02
N LEU A 142 -20.43 -13.41 20.50
CA LEU A 142 -21.11 -12.41 19.69
C LEU A 142 -20.14 -11.68 18.73
N ILE A 143 -18.96 -11.35 19.21
CA ILE A 143 -17.96 -10.57 18.46
C ILE A 143 -17.04 -11.47 17.62
N TRP A 144 -17.15 -12.79 17.71
CA TRP A 144 -16.27 -13.73 17.00
C TRP A 144 -16.17 -13.44 15.51
N TYR A 145 -17.31 -13.28 14.85
CA TYR A 145 -17.32 -13.04 13.40
C TYR A 145 -16.72 -11.68 13.00
N PRO A 146 -17.16 -10.54 13.55
CA PRO A 146 -16.54 -9.25 13.20
C PRO A 146 -15.06 -9.16 13.62
N ALA A 147 -14.63 -9.77 14.72
CA ALA A 147 -13.23 -9.77 15.13
C ALA A 147 -12.34 -10.58 14.18
N SER A 148 -12.83 -11.72 13.67
CA SER A 148 -12.05 -12.60 12.78
C SER A 148 -12.03 -12.16 11.32
N HIS A 149 -12.94 -11.29 10.88
CA HIS A 149 -13.04 -10.81 9.50
C HIS A 149 -12.77 -9.31 9.40
N SER A 150 -13.70 -8.47 9.86
CA SER A 150 -13.60 -7.01 9.67
C SER A 150 -12.42 -6.37 10.40
N VAL A 151 -12.19 -6.74 11.67
CA VAL A 151 -11.04 -6.19 12.43
C VAL A 151 -9.73 -6.75 11.88
N LYS A 152 -9.70 -8.02 11.45
CA LYS A 152 -8.54 -8.63 10.82
C LYS A 152 -8.11 -7.86 9.57
N GLU A 153 -9.04 -7.59 8.64
CA GLU A 153 -8.77 -6.80 7.43
C GLU A 153 -8.18 -5.43 7.76
N MET A 154 -8.69 -4.78 8.81
CA MET A 154 -8.15 -3.49 9.28
C MET A 154 -6.74 -3.58 9.83
N VAL A 155 -6.40 -4.67 10.52
CA VAL A 155 -5.05 -4.88 11.05
C VAL A 155 -4.04 -5.13 9.94
N GLU A 156 -4.44 -5.82 8.90
CA GLU A 156 -3.62 -6.12 7.71
C GLU A 156 -3.44 -4.89 6.80
N ASP A 157 -4.35 -3.92 6.83
CA ASP A 157 -4.26 -2.71 6.00
C ASP A 157 -3.18 -1.74 6.53
N GLU A 158 -2.16 -1.49 5.70
CA GLU A 158 -1.07 -0.56 6.03
C GLU A 158 -1.50 0.92 5.95
N ASN A 159 -2.55 1.24 5.16
CA ASN A 159 -3.02 2.62 5.02
C ASN A 159 -3.67 3.16 6.30
N LEU A 160 -4.11 2.27 7.18
CA LEU A 160 -4.68 2.61 8.49
C LEU A 160 -3.62 2.74 9.59
N ALA A 161 -2.33 2.67 9.26
CA ALA A 161 -1.26 2.71 10.28
C ALA A 161 -1.34 3.94 11.18
N GLN A 162 -1.69 5.11 10.63
CA GLN A 162 -1.77 6.37 11.40
C GLN A 162 -2.95 6.39 12.39
N THR A 163 -4.05 5.72 12.10
CA THR A 163 -5.22 5.70 12.99
C THR A 163 -4.96 4.94 14.29
N TRP A 164 -4.07 3.95 14.25
CA TRP A 164 -3.70 3.16 15.42
C TRP A 164 -2.94 3.96 16.50
N TYR A 165 -2.31 5.08 16.14
CA TYR A 165 -1.65 5.98 17.10
C TYR A 165 -2.63 6.70 18.05
N VAL A 166 -3.90 6.80 17.68
CA VAL A 166 -4.94 7.49 18.47
C VAL A 166 -5.93 6.50 19.09
N PHE A 167 -6.05 5.31 18.50
CA PHE A 167 -7.11 4.36 18.84
C PHE A 167 -7.08 3.83 20.27
N TRP A 168 -5.92 3.80 20.92
CA TRP A 168 -5.75 3.35 22.32
C TRP A 168 -6.26 4.37 23.34
N ILE A 169 -6.44 5.64 22.99
CA ILE A 169 -6.76 6.72 23.91
C ILE A 169 -8.13 6.49 24.58
N LEU A 170 -9.17 6.21 23.78
CA LEU A 170 -10.51 5.98 24.32
C LEU A 170 -10.59 4.74 25.24
N PRO A 171 -10.04 3.56 24.88
CA PRO A 171 -9.94 2.44 25.81
C PRO A 171 -9.31 2.79 27.16
N VAL A 172 -8.18 3.51 27.16
CA VAL A 172 -7.51 3.92 28.40
C VAL A 172 -8.38 4.85 29.22
N LEU A 173 -9.03 5.81 28.58
CA LEU A 173 -9.94 6.73 29.27
C LEU A 173 -11.12 5.98 29.90
N VAL A 174 -11.73 5.04 29.18
CA VAL A 174 -12.83 4.22 29.70
C VAL A 174 -12.38 3.33 30.87
N ILE A 175 -11.20 2.70 30.77
CA ILE A 175 -10.63 1.92 31.88
C ILE A 175 -10.41 2.81 33.08
N GLY A 176 -9.82 4.01 32.90
CA GLY A 176 -9.55 4.96 33.99
C GLY A 176 -10.84 5.43 34.66
N LEU A 177 -11.85 5.83 33.87
CA LEU A 177 -13.16 6.22 34.40
C LEU A 177 -13.84 5.07 35.15
N ASN A 178 -13.79 3.86 34.60
CA ASN A 178 -14.39 2.70 35.21
C ASN A 178 -13.70 2.34 36.52
N LEU A 179 -12.38 2.41 36.60
CA LEU A 179 -11.63 2.18 37.84
C LEU A 179 -11.98 3.22 38.92
N ALA A 180 -12.17 4.49 38.52
CA ALA A 180 -12.57 5.56 39.43
C ALA A 180 -14.01 5.37 39.97
N LEU A 181 -14.91 4.81 39.14
CA LEU A 181 -16.32 4.60 39.48
C LEU A 181 -16.55 3.39 40.41
N ILE A 182 -15.65 2.40 40.41
CA ILE A 182 -15.84 1.21 41.26
C ILE A 182 -15.72 1.61 42.74
N PRO A 183 -16.79 1.42 43.54
CA PRO A 183 -16.78 1.82 44.93
C PRO A 183 -15.75 1.03 45.75
N LYS A 184 -15.12 1.71 46.71
CA LYS A 184 -14.12 1.11 47.62
C LYS A 184 -14.73 0.01 48.45
N TYR A 185 -16.00 0.18 48.86
CA TYR A 185 -16.76 -0.76 49.69
C TYR A 185 -17.98 -1.27 48.95
N ASN A 186 -18.17 -2.57 48.88
CA ASN A 186 -19.32 -3.20 48.20
C ASN A 186 -20.66 -2.83 48.84
N THR A 187 -20.66 -2.47 50.14
CA THR A 187 -21.86 -2.00 50.89
C THR A 187 -22.52 -0.78 50.26
N ILE A 188 -21.75 0.08 49.55
CA ILE A 188 -22.31 1.25 48.88
C ILE A 188 -23.25 0.84 47.71
N LEU A 189 -22.98 -0.29 47.05
CA LEU A 189 -23.83 -0.82 45.99
C LEU A 189 -25.20 -1.33 46.46
N HIS A 190 -25.36 -1.56 47.78
CA HIS A 190 -26.68 -1.92 48.34
C HIS A 190 -27.61 -0.72 48.50
N THR A 191 -27.16 0.53 48.28
CA THR A 191 -28.02 1.71 48.25
C THR A 191 -28.66 1.81 46.86
N GLN A 192 -30.00 1.68 46.77
CA GLN A 192 -30.73 1.65 45.48
C GLN A 192 -30.44 2.85 44.58
N ARG A 193 -30.33 4.06 45.13
CA ARG A 193 -30.07 5.28 44.36
C ARG A 193 -28.68 5.25 43.74
N PHE A 194 -27.68 4.81 44.49
CA PHE A 194 -26.30 4.68 44.01
C PHE A 194 -26.18 3.58 42.94
N LEU A 195 -26.79 2.43 43.19
CA LEU A 195 -26.78 1.29 42.26
C LEU A 195 -27.40 1.66 40.90
N ARG A 196 -28.53 2.36 40.86
CA ARG A 196 -29.15 2.81 39.60
C ARG A 196 -28.23 3.76 38.84
N GLY A 197 -27.65 4.77 39.52
CA GLY A 197 -26.70 5.69 38.89
C GLY A 197 -25.47 4.97 38.34
N TYR A 198 -24.91 4.03 39.10
CA TYR A 198 -23.78 3.21 38.68
C TYR A 198 -24.06 2.39 37.41
N ILE A 199 -25.21 1.71 37.36
CA ILE A 199 -25.66 0.96 36.19
C ILE A 199 -25.79 1.86 34.96
N VAL A 200 -26.43 3.01 35.09
CA VAL A 200 -26.60 3.97 33.99
C VAL A 200 -25.25 4.41 33.41
N ILE A 201 -24.27 4.73 34.28
CA ILE A 201 -22.94 5.15 33.86
C ILE A 201 -22.21 4.01 33.13
N VAL A 202 -22.28 2.77 33.67
CA VAL A 202 -21.62 1.61 33.02
C VAL A 202 -22.23 1.32 31.65
N TYR A 203 -23.56 1.39 31.52
CA TYR A 203 -24.22 1.27 30.19
C TYR A 203 -23.83 2.40 29.25
N ALA A 204 -23.72 3.64 29.74
CA ALA A 204 -23.26 4.77 28.91
C ALA A 204 -21.82 4.55 28.40
N LEU A 205 -20.91 4.05 29.25
CA LEU A 205 -19.55 3.72 28.85
C LEU A 205 -19.51 2.61 27.80
N LEU A 206 -20.31 1.54 27.98
CA LEU A 206 -20.43 0.47 26.98
C LEU A 206 -21.01 0.99 25.65
N LEU A 207 -22.01 1.87 25.71
CA LEU A 207 -22.59 2.48 24.50
C LEU A 207 -21.57 3.34 23.77
N ILE A 208 -20.79 4.16 24.50
CA ILE A 208 -19.72 4.97 23.92
C ILE A 208 -18.67 4.08 23.21
N LEU A 209 -18.25 3.00 23.86
CA LEU A 209 -17.32 2.04 23.23
C LEU A 209 -17.94 1.39 22.00
N ALA A 210 -19.19 0.93 22.07
CA ALA A 210 -19.87 0.31 20.95
C ALA A 210 -20.01 1.26 19.75
N LEU A 211 -20.41 2.52 20.00
CA LEU A 211 -20.49 3.54 18.95
C LEU A 211 -19.12 3.86 18.36
N PHE A 212 -18.09 4.00 19.18
CA PHE A 212 -16.74 4.25 18.71
C PHE A 212 -16.20 3.13 17.82
N TYR A 213 -16.35 1.87 18.26
CA TYR A 213 -15.89 0.73 17.45
C TYR A 213 -16.72 0.53 16.21
N SER A 214 -18.04 0.76 16.26
CA SER A 214 -18.90 0.68 15.06
C SER A 214 -18.53 1.76 14.03
N MET A 215 -18.29 2.99 14.49
CA MET A 215 -17.85 4.09 13.63
C MET A 215 -16.48 3.79 13.01
N PHE A 216 -15.55 3.22 13.79
CA PHE A 216 -14.23 2.85 13.30
C PHE A 216 -14.31 1.74 12.24
N LEU A 217 -15.11 0.70 12.45
CA LEU A 217 -15.36 -0.35 11.46
C LEU A 217 -16.01 0.21 10.18
N MET A 218 -16.97 1.12 10.33
CA MET A 218 -17.61 1.77 9.19
C MET A 218 -16.60 2.60 8.38
N MET A 219 -15.76 3.38 9.06
CA MET A 219 -14.71 4.18 8.42
C MET A 219 -13.71 3.31 7.65
N ALA A 220 -13.27 2.19 8.25
CA ALA A 220 -12.39 1.24 7.59
C ALA A 220 -13.01 0.64 6.32
N ASN A 221 -14.28 0.23 6.38
CA ASN A 221 -15.02 -0.28 5.23
C ASN A 221 -15.14 0.77 4.11
N ILE A 222 -15.39 2.04 4.46
CA ILE A 222 -15.47 3.14 3.49
C ILE A 222 -14.11 3.36 2.82
N LEU A 223 -13.02 3.38 3.59
CA LEU A 223 -11.68 3.54 3.06
C LEU A 223 -11.29 2.41 2.10
N ASN A 224 -11.58 1.16 2.46
CA ASN A 224 -11.35 0.01 1.59
C ASN A 224 -12.17 0.07 0.30
N LYS A 225 -13.45 0.48 0.40
CA LYS A 225 -14.30 0.67 -0.78
C LYS A 225 -13.77 1.78 -1.69
N ASN A 226 -13.37 2.91 -1.12
CA ASN A 226 -12.80 4.02 -1.88
C ASN A 226 -11.51 3.61 -2.60
N LYS A 227 -10.63 2.83 -1.94
CA LYS A 227 -9.41 2.31 -2.55
C LYS A 227 -9.71 1.41 -3.76
N LYS A 228 -10.69 0.50 -3.63
CA LYS A 228 -11.13 -0.36 -4.74
C LYS A 228 -11.67 0.47 -5.90
N LEU A 229 -12.50 1.47 -5.62
CA LEU A 229 -13.03 2.38 -6.64
C LEU A 229 -11.93 3.20 -7.33
N GLN A 230 -10.91 3.65 -6.60
CA GLN A 230 -9.76 4.35 -7.19
C GLN A 230 -8.96 3.44 -8.13
N GLN A 231 -8.73 2.17 -7.75
CA GLN A 231 -8.05 1.20 -8.60
C GLN A 231 -8.85 0.90 -9.88
N GLU A 232 -10.17 0.74 -9.75
CA GLU A 232 -11.08 0.53 -10.89
C GLU A 232 -11.09 1.74 -11.84
N ASN A 233 -11.18 2.95 -11.30
CA ASN A 233 -11.11 4.17 -12.10
C ASN A 233 -9.77 4.32 -12.82
N LEU A 234 -8.66 3.99 -12.17
CA LEU A 234 -7.35 3.99 -12.81
C LEU A 234 -7.28 2.96 -13.95
N PHE A 235 -7.81 1.76 -13.73
CA PHE A 235 -7.86 0.74 -14.78
C PHE A 235 -8.71 1.19 -15.98
N LEU A 236 -9.87 1.79 -15.74
CA LEU A 236 -10.74 2.31 -16.79
C LEU A 236 -10.06 3.45 -17.57
N SER A 237 -9.36 4.36 -16.89
CA SER A 237 -8.64 5.45 -17.56
C SER A 237 -7.53 4.94 -18.48
N VAL A 238 -6.78 3.90 -18.06
CA VAL A 238 -5.76 3.27 -18.91
C VAL A 238 -6.39 2.56 -20.11
N GLN A 239 -7.54 1.92 -19.93
CA GLN A 239 -8.25 1.30 -21.08
C GLN A 239 -8.76 2.35 -22.06
N GLN A 240 -9.30 3.47 -21.57
CA GLN A 240 -9.75 4.56 -22.42
C GLN A 240 -8.59 5.16 -23.22
N GLU A 241 -7.45 5.41 -22.60
CA GLU A 241 -6.24 5.90 -23.30
C GLU A 241 -5.79 4.94 -24.39
N ARG A 242 -5.78 3.63 -24.11
CA ARG A 242 -5.47 2.62 -25.13
C ARG A 242 -6.45 2.63 -26.30
N TYR A 243 -7.74 2.79 -26.01
CA TYR A 243 -8.77 2.87 -27.04
C TYR A 243 -8.60 4.11 -27.93
N GLU A 244 -8.32 5.27 -27.34
CA GLU A 244 -8.06 6.52 -28.07
C GLU A 244 -6.82 6.41 -28.96
N ASN A 245 -5.73 5.83 -28.43
CA ASN A 245 -4.51 5.58 -29.21
C ASN A 245 -4.76 4.62 -30.38
N LEU A 246 -5.51 3.53 -30.16
CA LEU A 246 -5.88 2.59 -31.21
C LEU A 246 -6.74 3.26 -32.29
N ARG A 247 -7.71 4.07 -31.87
CA ARG A 247 -8.56 4.83 -32.79
C ARG A 247 -7.75 5.80 -33.64
N SER A 248 -6.80 6.52 -33.05
CA SER A 248 -5.90 7.42 -33.77
C SER A 248 -5.06 6.65 -34.79
N ALA A 249 -4.46 5.53 -34.39
CA ALA A 249 -3.67 4.69 -35.29
C ALA A 249 -4.50 4.12 -36.48
N ILE A 250 -5.77 3.74 -36.23
CA ILE A 250 -6.69 3.29 -37.27
C ILE A 250 -6.98 4.42 -38.25
N GLU A 251 -7.22 5.64 -37.77
CA GLU A 251 -7.50 6.79 -38.64
C GLU A 251 -6.27 7.20 -39.45
N GLU A 252 -5.08 7.21 -38.83
CA GLU A 252 -3.82 7.44 -39.55
C GLU A 252 -3.58 6.39 -40.65
N ALA A 253 -3.80 5.11 -40.33
CA ALA A 253 -3.68 4.03 -41.30
C ALA A 253 -4.72 4.14 -42.46
N ARG A 254 -5.93 4.64 -42.12
CA ARG A 254 -6.98 4.91 -43.14
C ARG A 254 -6.56 6.05 -44.07
N GLN A 255 -6.03 7.13 -43.49
CA GLN A 255 -5.53 8.28 -44.24
C GLN A 255 -4.37 7.89 -45.18
N ALA A 256 -3.37 7.18 -44.65
CA ALA A 256 -2.25 6.70 -45.42
C ALA A 256 -2.69 5.80 -46.61
N ARG A 257 -3.67 4.91 -46.36
CA ARG A 257 -4.25 4.05 -47.38
C ARG A 257 -4.97 4.85 -48.45
N HIS A 258 -5.69 5.91 -48.08
CA HIS A 258 -6.36 6.81 -49.01
C HIS A 258 -5.34 7.53 -49.90
N ASP A 259 -4.27 8.04 -49.31
CA ASP A 259 -3.24 8.79 -50.01
C ASP A 259 -2.45 7.89 -50.99
N ILE A 260 -2.10 6.67 -50.59
CA ILE A 260 -1.50 5.66 -51.45
C ILE A 260 -2.42 5.34 -52.63
N ARG A 261 -3.73 5.14 -52.37
CA ARG A 261 -4.70 4.88 -53.46
C ARG A 261 -4.78 6.05 -54.43
N HIS A 262 -4.73 7.28 -53.94
CA HIS A 262 -4.74 8.47 -54.77
C HIS A 262 -3.50 8.55 -55.68
N HIS A 263 -2.30 8.26 -55.16
CA HIS A 263 -1.07 8.16 -55.91
C HIS A 263 -1.15 7.10 -57.02
N PHE A 264 -1.68 5.90 -56.72
CA PHE A 264 -1.85 4.85 -57.71
C PHE A 264 -2.87 5.21 -58.80
N LEU A 265 -3.94 5.92 -58.48
CA LEU A 265 -4.91 6.39 -59.48
C LEU A 265 -4.30 7.41 -60.42
N GLN A 266 -3.50 8.35 -59.93
CA GLN A 266 -2.78 9.32 -60.73
C GLN A 266 -1.76 8.66 -61.67
N LEU A 267 -0.95 7.73 -61.17
CA LEU A 267 -0.01 6.94 -61.97
C LEU A 267 -0.73 6.13 -63.04
N SER A 268 -1.87 5.52 -62.73
CA SER A 268 -2.69 4.76 -63.69
C SER A 268 -3.25 5.65 -64.81
N ALA A 269 -3.66 6.87 -64.49
CA ALA A 269 -4.13 7.84 -65.50
C ALA A 269 -2.99 8.25 -66.45
N MET A 270 -1.81 8.61 -65.92
CA MET A 270 -0.62 8.98 -66.73
C MET A 270 -0.14 7.82 -67.61
N ALA A 271 -0.24 6.58 -67.13
CA ALA A 271 0.12 5.39 -67.91
C ALA A 271 -0.85 5.14 -69.09
N LYS A 272 -2.17 5.43 -68.93
CA LYS A 272 -3.15 5.35 -70.03
C LYS A 272 -2.89 6.36 -71.13
N ASP A 273 -2.37 7.55 -70.77
CA ASP A 273 -2.04 8.60 -71.67
C ASP A 273 -0.69 8.34 -72.40
N GLY A 274 0.02 7.29 -71.99
CA GLY A 274 1.31 6.90 -72.63
C GLY A 274 2.48 7.85 -72.34
N ASP A 275 2.33 8.76 -71.36
CA ASP A 275 3.31 9.80 -71.05
C ASP A 275 4.33 9.33 -70.01
N LEU A 276 5.35 8.61 -70.47
CA LEU A 276 6.39 8.02 -69.63
C LEU A 276 7.22 9.09 -68.90
N GLU A 277 7.42 10.26 -69.49
CA GLU A 277 8.23 11.32 -68.88
C GLU A 277 7.48 11.94 -67.68
N LYS A 278 6.18 12.16 -67.77
CA LYS A 278 5.38 12.61 -66.66
C LYS A 278 5.32 11.58 -65.51
N ILE A 279 5.28 10.29 -65.80
CA ILE A 279 5.35 9.24 -64.82
C ILE A 279 6.68 9.30 -64.04
N LYS A 280 7.80 9.44 -64.76
CA LYS A 280 9.13 9.56 -64.17
C LYS A 280 9.26 10.81 -63.29
N GLU A 281 8.78 11.95 -63.76
CA GLU A 281 8.78 13.19 -62.97
C GLU A 281 7.92 13.11 -61.71
N TYR A 282 6.71 12.52 -61.82
CA TYR A 282 5.82 12.31 -60.67
C TYR A 282 6.43 11.38 -59.64
N LEU A 283 7.02 10.27 -60.05
CA LEU A 283 7.71 9.33 -59.15
C LEU A 283 8.92 9.99 -58.48
N LYS A 284 9.71 10.77 -59.23
CA LYS A 284 10.84 11.51 -58.66
C LYS A 284 10.36 12.49 -57.59
N ASN A 285 9.35 13.30 -57.87
CA ASN A 285 8.77 14.25 -56.92
C ASN A 285 8.11 13.56 -55.72
N ALA A 286 7.56 12.35 -55.87
CA ALA A 286 7.00 11.57 -54.79
C ALA A 286 8.09 10.95 -53.88
N ILE A 287 9.18 10.46 -54.50
CA ILE A 287 10.35 9.92 -53.82
C ILE A 287 11.09 11.01 -53.03
N ASP A 288 11.28 12.19 -53.62
CA ASP A 288 11.94 13.34 -52.97
C ASP A 288 11.18 13.87 -51.74
N LYS A 289 9.89 13.56 -51.65
CA LYS A 289 9.06 13.86 -50.46
C LYS A 289 9.14 12.82 -49.35
N ILE A 290 9.59 11.60 -49.67
CA ILE A 290 9.86 10.55 -48.68
C ILE A 290 11.28 10.81 -48.18
N PRO A 291 11.52 11.11 -46.90
CA PRO A 291 12.88 11.24 -46.39
C PRO A 291 13.63 9.95 -46.70
N THR A 292 14.59 10.00 -47.62
CA THR A 292 15.49 8.86 -47.84
C THR A 292 16.43 8.82 -46.66
N LEU A 293 16.25 7.81 -45.82
CA LEU A 293 17.15 7.48 -44.72
C LEU A 293 18.38 6.76 -45.27
N ASP A 294 19.20 7.47 -46.08
CA ASP A 294 20.49 6.95 -46.60
C ASP A 294 21.61 6.99 -45.51
N TYR A 295 21.23 7.18 -44.28
CA TYR A 295 22.17 7.14 -43.17
C TYR A 295 22.26 5.72 -42.61
N HIS A 296 23.46 5.20 -42.57
CA HIS A 296 23.75 3.87 -42.03
C HIS A 296 24.64 4.02 -40.78
N PHE A 297 24.06 3.75 -39.61
CA PHE A 297 24.72 3.88 -38.30
C PHE A 297 25.17 2.54 -37.74
N CYS A 298 24.44 1.44 -38.01
CA CYS A 298 24.77 0.11 -37.53
C CYS A 298 24.14 -0.99 -38.39
N GLU A 299 24.59 -2.25 -38.20
CA GLU A 299 24.10 -3.40 -38.94
C GLU A 299 22.71 -3.88 -38.53
N ASN A 300 22.21 -3.48 -37.37
CA ASN A 300 20.86 -3.82 -36.94
C ASN A 300 19.83 -2.85 -37.54
N HIS A 301 18.97 -3.37 -38.41
CA HIS A 301 18.02 -2.56 -39.20
C HIS A 301 17.00 -1.78 -38.35
N SER A 302 16.50 -2.34 -37.26
CA SER A 302 15.49 -1.66 -36.43
C SER A 302 16.10 -0.48 -35.68
N VAL A 303 17.28 -0.68 -35.08
CA VAL A 303 18.03 0.37 -34.39
C VAL A 303 18.50 1.44 -35.39
N ASP A 304 19.02 1.03 -36.56
CA ASP A 304 19.44 1.92 -37.63
C ASP A 304 18.30 2.85 -38.09
N ASN A 305 17.10 2.30 -38.30
CA ASN A 305 15.91 3.07 -38.66
C ASN A 305 15.50 4.08 -37.60
N VAL A 306 15.54 3.71 -36.32
CA VAL A 306 15.21 4.63 -35.22
C VAL A 306 16.19 5.78 -35.14
N ILE A 307 17.49 5.48 -35.18
CA ILE A 307 18.55 6.52 -35.17
C ILE A 307 18.45 7.42 -36.40
N GLY A 308 18.31 6.82 -37.58
CA GLY A 308 18.17 7.53 -38.84
C GLY A 308 16.99 8.50 -38.87
N TYR A 309 15.83 8.09 -38.31
CA TYR A 309 14.66 8.95 -38.18
C TYR A 309 14.93 10.21 -37.33
N TYR A 310 15.50 10.05 -36.15
CA TYR A 310 15.79 11.20 -35.28
C TYR A 310 16.96 12.04 -35.78
N TYR A 311 17.93 11.42 -36.48
CA TYR A 311 18.99 12.13 -37.14
C TYR A 311 18.45 13.03 -38.27
N ALA A 312 17.56 12.49 -39.11
CA ALA A 312 16.92 13.27 -40.20
C ALA A 312 16.09 14.45 -39.65
N LEU A 313 15.39 14.23 -38.50
CA LEU A 313 14.67 15.32 -37.80
C LEU A 313 15.62 16.40 -37.29
N ALA A 314 16.72 16.01 -36.65
CA ALA A 314 17.73 16.94 -36.15
C ALA A 314 18.35 17.75 -37.30
N GLN A 315 18.70 17.09 -38.40
CA GLN A 315 19.24 17.75 -39.60
C GLN A 315 18.27 18.78 -40.22
N LYS A 316 16.98 18.42 -40.29
CA LYS A 316 15.92 19.33 -40.76
C LYS A 316 15.79 20.59 -39.91
N GLU A 317 16.13 20.49 -38.64
CA GLU A 317 16.08 21.59 -37.65
C GLU A 317 17.45 22.25 -37.43
N GLU A 318 18.45 21.87 -38.24
CA GLU A 318 19.84 22.38 -38.17
C GLU A 318 20.50 22.12 -36.78
N ILE A 319 20.06 21.07 -36.06
CA ILE A 319 20.63 20.68 -34.78
C ILE A 319 21.79 19.72 -34.99
N PRO A 320 23.01 20.03 -34.55
CA PRO A 320 24.16 19.12 -34.63
C PRO A 320 23.89 17.82 -33.87
N PHE A 321 24.03 16.68 -34.58
CA PHE A 321 23.82 15.36 -34.01
C PHE A 321 25.02 14.46 -34.36
N ASP A 322 25.77 14.05 -33.37
CA ASP A 322 26.87 13.08 -33.47
C ASP A 322 26.39 11.70 -32.99
N ALA A 323 26.53 10.67 -33.82
CA ALA A 323 26.12 9.31 -33.44
C ALA A 323 27.29 8.34 -33.65
N ARG A 324 27.64 7.62 -32.61
CA ARG A 324 28.63 6.55 -32.60
C ARG A 324 27.97 5.27 -32.12
N VAL A 325 27.76 4.34 -33.04
CA VAL A 325 27.01 3.12 -32.79
C VAL A 325 27.83 1.92 -33.22
N ASP A 326 28.20 1.12 -32.21
CA ASP A 326 28.94 -0.14 -32.41
C ASP A 326 28.06 -1.29 -31.92
N LEU A 327 27.20 -1.78 -32.81
CA LEU A 327 26.23 -2.84 -32.56
C LEU A 327 26.32 -3.94 -33.60
N PRO A 328 26.35 -5.20 -33.20
CA PRO A 328 26.27 -6.33 -34.12
C PRO A 328 24.86 -6.42 -34.73
N LYS A 329 24.75 -7.17 -35.83
CA LYS A 329 23.48 -7.43 -36.49
C LYS A 329 22.45 -8.12 -35.60
N GLU A 330 22.89 -9.10 -34.83
CA GLU A 330 22.07 -9.81 -33.85
C GLU A 330 22.37 -9.29 -32.45
N LEU A 331 21.32 -8.81 -31.76
CA LEU A 331 21.44 -8.25 -30.43
C LEU A 331 21.16 -9.32 -29.39
N SER A 332 21.86 -9.24 -28.28
CA SER A 332 21.64 -10.09 -27.11
C SER A 332 20.51 -9.59 -26.18
N VAL A 333 19.96 -8.40 -26.45
CA VAL A 333 18.82 -7.79 -25.73
C VAL A 333 17.59 -7.74 -26.65
N ASP A 334 16.41 -7.61 -26.04
CA ASP A 334 15.16 -7.46 -26.80
C ASP A 334 15.21 -6.20 -27.68
N GLU A 335 15.11 -6.40 -29.00
CA GLU A 335 15.22 -5.35 -30.02
C GLU A 335 14.14 -4.27 -29.86
N MET A 336 12.91 -4.68 -29.51
CA MET A 336 11.79 -3.77 -29.30
C MET A 336 12.03 -2.87 -28.09
N ASP A 337 12.51 -3.44 -26.97
CA ASP A 337 12.83 -2.68 -25.76
C ASP A 337 13.95 -1.67 -26.02
N LEU A 338 14.99 -2.07 -26.77
CA LEU A 338 16.08 -1.17 -27.17
C LEU A 338 15.57 -0.01 -28.05
N CYS A 339 14.75 -0.31 -29.04
CA CYS A 339 14.14 0.72 -29.91
C CYS A 339 13.25 1.69 -29.10
N LEU A 340 12.47 1.19 -28.13
CA LEU A 340 11.67 2.03 -27.24
C LEU A 340 12.52 2.93 -26.33
N ILE A 341 13.62 2.41 -25.78
CA ILE A 341 14.57 3.20 -24.99
C ILE A 341 15.17 4.32 -25.85
N LEU A 342 15.69 3.98 -27.03
CA LEU A 342 16.30 4.95 -27.94
C LEU A 342 15.32 6.02 -28.40
N SER A 343 14.10 5.63 -28.77
CA SER A 343 13.06 6.59 -29.17
C SER A 343 12.76 7.58 -28.06
N ASN A 344 12.58 7.10 -26.79
CA ASN A 344 12.30 7.98 -25.66
C ASN A 344 13.48 8.93 -25.35
N LEU A 345 14.72 8.44 -25.43
CA LEU A 345 15.90 9.26 -25.14
C LEU A 345 16.16 10.30 -26.22
N LEU A 346 16.08 9.90 -27.49
CA LEU A 346 16.31 10.79 -28.64
C LEU A 346 15.19 11.82 -28.80
N GLU A 347 13.93 11.45 -28.57
CA GLU A 347 12.81 12.39 -28.53
C GLU A 347 13.02 13.47 -27.46
N ASN A 348 13.40 13.05 -26.24
CA ASN A 348 13.68 13.98 -25.14
C ASN A 348 14.86 14.90 -25.47
N ALA A 349 15.94 14.37 -26.07
CA ALA A 349 17.11 15.14 -26.48
C ALA A 349 16.76 16.20 -27.54
N LEU A 350 15.99 15.81 -28.57
CA LEU A 350 15.55 16.71 -29.65
C LEU A 350 14.65 17.83 -29.08
N GLU A 351 13.71 17.49 -28.21
CA GLU A 351 12.83 18.46 -27.58
C GLU A 351 13.54 19.44 -26.65
N ALA A 352 14.54 18.97 -25.90
CA ALA A 352 15.34 19.83 -25.05
C ALA A 352 16.20 20.79 -25.91
N SER A 353 16.82 20.28 -26.96
CA SER A 353 17.64 21.06 -27.88
C SER A 353 16.83 22.16 -28.58
N ARG A 354 15.57 21.91 -28.95
CA ARG A 354 14.68 22.95 -29.56
C ARG A 354 14.46 24.17 -28.65
N LYS A 355 14.58 24.01 -27.33
CA LYS A 355 14.40 25.11 -26.35
C LYS A 355 15.69 25.86 -26.06
N THR A 356 16.82 25.33 -26.51
CA THR A 356 18.14 25.90 -26.31
C THR A 356 18.48 26.88 -27.45
N THR A 357 19.36 27.85 -27.22
CA THR A 357 19.82 28.79 -28.24
C THR A 357 20.60 28.03 -29.33
N ALA A 358 20.39 28.42 -30.60
CA ALA A 358 20.98 27.70 -31.76
C ALA A 358 22.50 27.46 -31.69
N ALA A 359 23.25 28.40 -31.07
CA ALA A 359 24.70 28.26 -30.87
C ALA A 359 25.11 27.19 -29.86
N GLN A 360 24.18 26.69 -29.04
CA GLN A 360 24.42 25.72 -27.96
C GLN A 360 23.70 24.38 -28.19
N GLN A 361 22.98 24.24 -29.31
CA GLN A 361 22.28 23.00 -29.63
C GLN A 361 23.27 21.92 -29.98
N GLN A 362 23.20 20.78 -29.32
CA GLN A 362 23.99 19.58 -29.63
C GLN A 362 23.31 18.34 -29.08
N ILE A 363 23.33 17.27 -29.88
CA ILE A 363 22.92 15.93 -29.44
C ILE A 363 24.07 14.97 -29.72
N SER A 364 24.40 14.13 -28.76
CA SER A 364 25.38 13.06 -28.92
C SER A 364 24.77 11.73 -28.49
N LEU A 365 24.95 10.72 -29.31
CA LEU A 365 24.52 9.34 -29.08
C LEU A 365 25.74 8.42 -29.14
N GLU A 366 25.98 7.69 -28.08
CA GLU A 366 26.99 6.61 -28.05
C GLU A 366 26.31 5.30 -27.64
N ILE A 367 26.47 4.27 -28.47
CA ILE A 367 25.98 2.91 -28.14
C ILE A 367 27.12 1.95 -28.42
N TYR A 368 27.46 1.12 -27.48
CA TYR A 368 28.47 0.10 -27.66
C TYR A 368 28.22 -1.13 -26.77
N GLN A 369 28.59 -2.28 -27.29
CA GLN A 369 28.56 -3.53 -26.56
C GLN A 369 29.82 -3.65 -25.71
N HIS A 370 29.69 -3.51 -24.40
CA HIS A 370 30.84 -3.58 -23.47
C HIS A 370 31.33 -5.02 -23.27
N SER A 371 30.41 -5.99 -23.31
CA SER A 371 30.69 -7.44 -23.25
C SER A 371 29.59 -8.20 -23.98
N ALA A 372 29.73 -9.52 -24.14
CA ALA A 372 28.71 -10.36 -24.75
C ALA A 372 27.32 -10.19 -24.13
N SER A 373 27.25 -9.81 -22.86
CA SER A 373 26.01 -9.67 -22.09
C SER A 373 25.66 -8.25 -21.65
N ILE A 374 26.47 -7.22 -21.97
CA ILE A 374 26.23 -5.85 -21.48
C ILE A 374 26.26 -4.87 -22.64
N LEU A 375 25.14 -4.17 -22.84
CA LEU A 375 24.99 -3.06 -23.77
C LEU A 375 24.95 -1.74 -23.01
N LEU A 376 25.71 -0.75 -23.45
CA LEU A 376 25.74 0.59 -22.89
C LEU A 376 25.24 1.60 -23.90
N ILE A 377 24.36 2.49 -23.45
CA ILE A 377 23.77 3.57 -24.22
C ILE A 377 24.04 4.86 -23.45
N ARG A 378 24.53 5.88 -24.13
CA ARG A 378 24.71 7.22 -23.60
C ARG A 378 24.13 8.22 -24.59
N VAL A 379 23.19 9.02 -24.10
CA VAL A 379 22.63 10.14 -24.85
C VAL A 379 22.90 11.42 -24.08
N GLU A 380 23.50 12.39 -24.75
CA GLU A 380 23.75 13.72 -24.20
C GLU A 380 23.12 14.78 -25.06
N ASN A 381 22.56 15.80 -24.42
CA ASN A 381 22.03 16.96 -25.10
C ASN A 381 22.15 18.21 -24.24
N ASN A 382 22.29 19.34 -24.88
CA ASN A 382 22.18 20.63 -24.19
C ASN A 382 20.72 20.97 -23.92
N PHE A 383 20.46 21.71 -22.83
CA PHE A 383 19.12 22.11 -22.42
C PHE A 383 19.12 23.52 -21.80
N ASP A 384 17.95 24.12 -21.67
CA ASP A 384 17.74 25.50 -21.20
C ASP A 384 17.94 25.71 -19.69
N GLY A 385 18.42 24.70 -18.94
CA GLY A 385 18.58 24.74 -17.50
C GLY A 385 17.30 24.50 -16.69
N THR A 386 16.13 24.36 -17.34
CA THR A 386 14.84 24.21 -16.65
C THR A 386 14.51 22.74 -16.40
N ILE A 387 14.84 22.23 -15.21
CA ILE A 387 14.47 20.86 -14.79
C ILE A 387 13.49 20.94 -13.63
N LYS A 388 12.41 20.17 -13.73
CA LYS A 388 11.47 19.94 -12.60
C LYS A 388 11.72 18.55 -12.04
N GLU A 389 12.46 18.48 -10.94
CA GLU A 389 12.73 17.26 -10.20
C GLU A 389 12.06 17.30 -8.83
N LYS A 390 11.41 16.22 -8.43
CA LYS A 390 10.88 16.02 -7.08
C LYS A 390 11.05 14.55 -6.68
N ASN A 391 11.72 14.32 -5.55
CA ASN A 391 12.02 12.97 -5.02
C ASN A 391 12.78 12.08 -6.05
N HIS A 392 13.80 12.60 -6.72
CA HIS A 392 14.57 11.90 -7.77
C HIS A 392 13.73 11.43 -8.97
N LEU A 393 12.57 12.06 -9.20
CA LEU A 393 11.70 11.81 -10.35
C LEU A 393 11.58 13.10 -11.18
N PHE A 394 11.84 12.97 -12.48
CA PHE A 394 11.68 14.07 -13.42
C PHE A 394 10.20 14.27 -13.75
N HIS A 395 9.74 15.51 -13.64
CA HIS A 395 8.38 15.90 -14.01
C HIS A 395 8.33 16.43 -15.43
N SER A 396 7.26 16.08 -16.15
CA SER A 396 7.03 16.60 -17.49
C SER A 396 6.89 18.13 -17.47
N THR A 397 7.56 18.81 -18.38
CA THR A 397 7.37 20.24 -18.62
C THR A 397 6.12 20.53 -19.46
N LYS A 398 5.54 19.51 -20.14
CA LYS A 398 4.38 19.61 -21.04
C LYS A 398 3.04 19.38 -20.37
N ARG A 399 2.95 18.51 -19.35
CA ARG A 399 1.70 18.10 -18.68
C ARG A 399 1.86 18.17 -17.17
N LYS A 400 0.74 18.35 -16.44
CA LYS A 400 0.74 18.21 -14.98
C LYS A 400 0.92 16.72 -14.64
N GLY A 401 2.15 16.28 -14.35
CA GLY A 401 2.45 14.91 -13.96
C GLY A 401 3.92 14.54 -14.10
N LEU A 402 4.23 13.28 -13.83
CA LEU A 402 5.55 12.68 -13.95
C LEU A 402 5.97 12.56 -15.42
N GLY A 403 7.26 12.74 -15.71
CA GLY A 403 7.83 12.56 -17.05
C GLY A 403 7.74 11.10 -17.48
N ILE A 404 6.82 10.79 -18.40
CA ILE A 404 6.53 9.42 -18.84
C ILE A 404 7.74 8.80 -19.53
N GLY A 405 8.51 9.57 -20.33
CA GLY A 405 9.65 9.07 -21.09
C GLY A 405 10.78 8.49 -20.22
N THR A 406 11.24 9.24 -19.21
CA THR A 406 12.32 8.77 -18.32
C THR A 406 11.90 7.58 -17.45
N GLN A 407 10.62 7.50 -17.05
CA GLN A 407 10.08 6.34 -16.35
C GLN A 407 9.96 5.11 -17.25
N SER A 408 9.58 5.31 -18.51
CA SER A 408 9.54 4.24 -19.51
C SER A 408 10.93 3.64 -19.71
N VAL A 409 11.95 4.49 -19.89
CA VAL A 409 13.35 4.06 -19.99
C VAL A 409 13.79 3.27 -18.76
N ARG A 410 13.49 3.76 -17.54
CA ARG A 410 13.85 3.06 -16.30
C ARG A 410 13.20 1.68 -16.22
N ARG A 411 11.91 1.59 -16.52
CA ARG A 411 11.16 0.33 -16.50
C ARG A 411 11.67 -0.68 -17.52
N MET A 412 12.06 -0.21 -18.74
CA MET A 412 12.63 -1.08 -19.76
C MET A 412 14.04 -1.53 -19.41
N ALA A 413 14.87 -0.66 -18.80
CA ALA A 413 16.18 -1.04 -18.30
C ALA A 413 16.07 -2.09 -17.19
N GLU A 414 15.18 -1.90 -16.21
CA GLU A 414 14.92 -2.86 -15.14
C GLU A 414 14.39 -4.21 -15.69
N LYS A 415 13.53 -4.20 -16.71
CA LYS A 415 13.02 -5.40 -17.38
C LYS A 415 14.15 -6.24 -18.00
N ASN A 416 15.21 -5.58 -18.49
CA ASN A 416 16.39 -6.21 -19.07
C ASN A 416 17.55 -6.29 -18.06
N ASP A 417 17.28 -6.54 -16.79
CA ASP A 417 18.24 -6.69 -15.68
C ASP A 417 19.35 -5.63 -15.66
N GLY A 418 19.02 -4.46 -16.18
CA GLY A 418 19.91 -3.32 -16.33
C GLY A 418 19.61 -2.19 -15.36
N SER A 419 20.18 -1.04 -15.64
CA SER A 419 19.99 0.18 -14.86
C SER A 419 20.05 1.42 -15.74
N CYS A 420 19.47 2.52 -15.28
CA CYS A 420 19.63 3.81 -15.91
C CYS A 420 19.99 4.90 -14.91
N ASN A 421 20.80 5.85 -15.35
CA ASN A 421 21.15 7.03 -14.59
C ASN A 421 21.00 8.28 -15.45
N PHE A 422 20.40 9.32 -14.87
CA PHE A 422 20.20 10.62 -15.49
C PHE A 422 20.92 11.67 -14.66
N THR A 423 21.83 12.40 -15.28
CA THR A 423 22.58 13.49 -14.65
C THR A 423 22.49 14.75 -15.48
N TYR A 424 22.65 15.89 -14.85
CA TYR A 424 22.69 17.18 -15.52
C TYR A 424 23.72 18.07 -14.84
N GLU A 425 24.63 18.60 -15.63
CA GLU A 425 25.72 19.45 -15.19
C GLU A 425 26.08 20.42 -16.32
N ASP A 426 26.42 21.65 -15.99
CA ASP A 426 26.89 22.70 -16.94
C ASP A 426 26.02 22.88 -18.20
N GLY A 427 24.70 22.72 -18.08
CA GLY A 427 23.77 22.88 -19.21
C GLY A 427 23.69 21.68 -20.13
N VAL A 428 24.32 20.57 -19.77
CA VAL A 428 24.24 19.29 -20.48
C VAL A 428 23.44 18.28 -19.67
N PHE A 429 22.46 17.65 -20.30
CA PHE A 429 21.74 16.51 -19.75
C PHE A 429 22.33 15.22 -20.30
N THR A 430 22.68 14.30 -19.44
CA THR A 430 23.26 13.00 -19.78
C THR A 430 22.38 11.88 -19.29
N ALA A 431 21.92 11.03 -20.21
CA ALA A 431 21.23 9.77 -19.93
C ALA A 431 22.17 8.59 -20.19
N LYS A 432 22.42 7.77 -19.17
CA LYS A 432 23.22 6.54 -19.29
C LYS A 432 22.33 5.35 -18.98
N VAL A 433 22.24 4.39 -19.90
CA VAL A 433 21.47 3.17 -19.75
C VAL A 433 22.39 1.97 -19.97
N MET A 434 22.30 1.03 -19.07
CA MET A 434 22.94 -0.27 -19.16
C MET A 434 21.86 -1.32 -19.29
N LEU A 435 21.95 -2.19 -20.29
CA LEU A 435 21.09 -3.35 -20.45
C LEU A 435 21.93 -4.62 -20.33
N ARG A 436 21.33 -5.64 -19.73
CA ARG A 436 21.97 -6.94 -19.57
C ARG A 436 21.19 -7.98 -20.36
N ALA A 437 21.90 -8.78 -21.13
CA ALA A 437 21.31 -9.90 -21.84
C ALA A 437 21.31 -11.12 -20.93
N ASP A 438 20.22 -11.86 -20.93
CA ASP A 438 20.21 -13.23 -20.41
C ASP A 438 21.02 -14.11 -21.38
N LEU A 439 22.01 -14.81 -20.84
CA LEU A 439 22.84 -15.80 -21.57
C LEU A 439 22.06 -17.12 -21.68
#